data_dec275901c310e0b57d48d5f04b16474
#
_entry.id   dec275901c310e0b57d48d5f04b16474
#
_cell.length_a   1.000
_cell.length_b   1.000
_cell.length_c   1.000
_cell.angle_alpha   90.00
_cell.angle_beta   90.00
_cell.angle_gamma   90.00
#
_symmetry.space_group_name_H-M   'P 1'
#
loop_
_entity.id
_entity.type
_entity.pdbx_description
1 polymer ?
#
loop_
_entity_poly.entity_id
_entity_poly.type
_entity_poly.pdbx_seq_one_letter_code
_entity_poly.pdbx_strand_id
1 'polypeptide(L)'
;MASDAKKIAIIFANLKGNVGDFAILEAMLRDLSGRFPSHVIDVYPHPVASVDKIRFEEFQRLGPSFDLKRKTAFDTKTAYWQKAGRKSREKLNPSREIFSFVERFSPYFSKFSQYEKIFVAGGEQFVGPRLSVCMFATLFCIHEFNKNIYAYPFSVRPGILNLYQGDVLSEYFGLLRKPIVVRDGITKGMFDKLGIESVVGLDCVHGLMNLARSIAPQQGRRQNRVIYSVSGQNNFAELCAGVEQVINSGREVELLTTCYPEDGSVIRKISERFAINWHAPMSWQETVSEFKVCSLVITNRLHGLILGSLAETALLPVADRKKPEAFVADAEMPHYVKSPEFINSELLQKVDADIILIIQRMADYRNKAALLHTGPFTLE
;
A
#
# COMPACT_ATOMS: atom_id res chain seq x y z
N MET A 1 1.12 40.75 9.69
CA MET A 1 1.79 39.94 8.66
C MET A 1 1.48 38.49 8.98
N ALA A 2 0.71 37.79 8.16
CA ALA A 2 0.54 36.36 8.32
C ALA A 2 1.92 35.74 8.12
N SER A 3 2.46 35.05 9.11
CA SER A 3 3.68 34.27 8.93
C SER A 3 3.39 33.26 7.82
N ASP A 4 4.20 33.26 6.76
CA ASP A 4 4.10 32.23 5.73
C ASP A 4 4.21 30.87 6.43
N ALA A 5 3.11 30.14 6.48
CA ALA A 5 3.05 28.84 7.13
C ALA A 5 4.05 27.93 6.42
N LYS A 6 4.94 27.31 7.18
CA LYS A 6 5.87 26.29 6.66
C LYS A 6 5.09 25.18 5.97
N LYS A 7 5.62 24.63 4.89
CA LYS A 7 4.94 23.61 4.10
C LYS A 7 5.78 22.38 3.92
N ILE A 8 5.11 21.25 3.93
CA ILE A 8 5.66 19.97 3.49
C ILE A 8 4.75 19.36 2.41
N ALA A 9 5.30 18.50 1.57
CA ALA A 9 4.54 17.85 0.52
C ALA A 9 4.61 16.32 0.63
N ILE A 10 3.49 15.64 0.38
CA ILE A 10 3.45 14.21 0.06
C ILE A 10 3.23 14.10 -1.44
N ILE A 11 4.09 13.36 -2.13
CA ILE A 11 3.97 13.11 -3.58
C ILE A 11 3.71 11.63 -3.85
N PHE A 12 3.06 11.35 -4.99
CA PHE A 12 2.71 9.99 -5.44
C PHE A 12 1.74 9.25 -4.52
N ALA A 13 0.87 9.96 -3.81
CA ALA A 13 -0.19 9.34 -3.04
C ALA A 13 -1.13 8.56 -3.99
N ASN A 14 -1.32 7.26 -3.73
CA ASN A 14 -2.25 6.46 -4.52
C ASN A 14 -3.66 6.58 -3.93
N LEU A 15 -4.60 7.10 -4.72
CA LEU A 15 -5.98 7.37 -4.31
C LEU A 15 -7.00 6.65 -5.20
N LYS A 16 -6.65 5.47 -5.73
CA LYS A 16 -7.43 4.72 -6.72
C LYS A 16 -8.38 3.67 -6.11
N GLY A 17 -8.94 3.89 -4.93
CA GLY A 17 -9.99 3.02 -4.39
C GLY A 17 -9.50 1.73 -3.72
N ASN A 18 -8.22 1.61 -3.40
CA ASN A 18 -7.69 0.57 -2.54
C ASN A 18 -7.70 1.04 -1.09
N VAL A 19 -8.37 0.31 -0.21
CA VAL A 19 -8.48 0.61 1.22
C VAL A 19 -7.10 0.79 1.86
N GLY A 20 -6.12 -0.03 1.49
CA GLY A 20 -4.77 0.05 2.02
C GLY A 20 -4.02 1.32 1.61
N ASP A 21 -4.24 1.82 0.39
CA ASP A 21 -3.58 3.05 -0.07
C ASP A 21 -4.10 4.28 0.71
N PHE A 22 -5.38 4.30 1.06
CA PHE A 22 -5.93 5.31 1.96
C PHE A 22 -5.41 5.18 3.39
N ALA A 23 -5.27 3.95 3.90
CA ALA A 23 -4.66 3.70 5.21
C ALA A 23 -3.19 4.18 5.24
N ILE A 24 -2.42 3.95 4.18
CA ILE A 24 -1.05 4.47 4.03
C ILE A 24 -1.05 6.00 4.12
N LEU A 25 -1.90 6.67 3.35
CA LEU A 25 -1.95 8.12 3.36
C LEU A 25 -2.35 8.67 4.73
N GLU A 26 -3.33 8.06 5.40
CA GLU A 26 -3.73 8.50 6.75
C GLU A 26 -2.59 8.29 7.76
N ALA A 27 -1.89 7.16 7.71
CA ALA A 27 -0.74 6.90 8.57
C ALA A 27 0.34 7.97 8.39
N MET A 28 0.66 8.30 7.14
CA MET A 28 1.63 9.35 6.81
C MET A 28 1.19 10.72 7.31
N LEU A 29 -0.08 11.10 7.07
CA LEU A 29 -0.60 12.39 7.50
C LEU A 29 -0.57 12.54 9.02
N ARG A 30 -0.92 11.49 9.77
CA ARG A 30 -0.87 11.51 11.24
C ARG A 30 0.57 11.60 11.76
N ASP A 31 1.48 10.83 11.20
CA ASP A 31 2.89 10.87 11.58
C ASP A 31 3.49 12.24 11.28
N LEU A 32 3.28 12.78 10.08
CA LEU A 32 3.81 14.09 9.68
C LEU A 32 3.16 15.23 10.47
N SER A 33 1.86 15.19 10.74
CA SER A 33 1.20 16.20 11.58
C SER A 33 1.71 16.20 13.01
N GLY A 34 2.07 15.03 13.54
CA GLY A 34 2.69 14.90 14.87
C GLY A 34 4.11 15.46 14.92
N ARG A 35 4.91 15.20 13.88
CA ARG A 35 6.32 15.66 13.77
C ARG A 35 6.45 17.13 13.37
N PHE A 36 5.52 17.61 12.57
CA PHE A 36 5.51 18.96 12.00
C PHE A 36 4.19 19.69 12.30
N PRO A 37 3.86 19.93 13.58
CA PRO A 37 2.53 20.43 13.96
C PRO A 37 2.20 21.85 13.44
N SER A 38 3.23 22.63 13.07
CA SER A 38 3.08 23.98 12.52
C SER A 38 3.07 24.02 10.99
N HIS A 39 3.17 22.88 10.31
CA HIS A 39 3.26 22.85 8.85
C HIS A 39 1.92 22.53 8.20
N VAL A 40 1.70 23.15 7.04
CA VAL A 40 0.64 22.73 6.12
C VAL A 40 1.13 21.56 5.28
N ILE A 41 0.32 20.52 5.19
CA ILE A 41 0.64 19.32 4.39
C ILE A 41 -0.12 19.39 3.07
N ASP A 42 0.61 19.51 1.97
CA ASP A 42 0.07 19.44 0.62
C ASP A 42 0.21 18.01 0.08
N VAL A 43 -0.89 17.41 -0.40
CA VAL A 43 -0.88 16.05 -0.97
C VAL A 43 -1.03 16.10 -2.49
N TYR A 44 -0.07 15.51 -3.18
CA TYR A 44 -0.06 15.34 -4.62
C TYR A 44 -0.33 13.88 -4.97
N PRO A 45 -1.47 13.58 -5.61
CA PRO A 45 -1.78 12.22 -6.01
C PRO A 45 -0.83 11.71 -7.07
N HIS A 46 -0.80 10.40 -7.25
CA HIS A 46 0.01 9.76 -8.28
C HIS A 46 -0.33 10.32 -9.68
N PRO A 47 0.67 10.68 -10.52
CA PRO A 47 0.45 11.45 -11.76
C PRO A 47 -0.36 10.73 -12.83
N VAL A 48 -0.54 9.42 -12.72
CA VAL A 48 -1.27 8.58 -13.70
C VAL A 48 -2.51 7.92 -13.08
N ALA A 49 -2.71 8.01 -11.77
CA ALA A 49 -3.85 7.41 -11.11
C ALA A 49 -5.06 8.35 -11.11
N SER A 50 -6.23 7.83 -11.46
CA SER A 50 -7.50 8.51 -11.20
C SER A 50 -7.75 8.52 -9.68
N VAL A 51 -8.17 9.67 -9.16
CA VAL A 51 -8.64 9.77 -7.78
C VAL A 51 -10.05 9.20 -7.72
N ASP A 52 -10.26 8.21 -6.84
CA ASP A 52 -11.60 7.76 -6.51
C ASP A 52 -12.27 8.83 -5.65
N LYS A 53 -13.19 9.59 -6.25
CA LYS A 53 -13.83 10.74 -5.62
C LYS A 53 -14.67 10.36 -4.40
N ILE A 54 -15.42 9.26 -4.48
CA ILE A 54 -16.33 8.84 -3.41
C ILE A 54 -15.51 8.45 -2.18
N ARG A 55 -14.54 7.58 -2.33
CA ARG A 55 -13.67 7.18 -1.22
C ARG A 55 -12.80 8.32 -0.70
N PHE A 56 -12.39 9.22 -1.58
CA PHE A 56 -11.63 10.39 -1.17
C PHE A 56 -12.47 11.34 -0.29
N GLU A 57 -13.74 11.55 -0.62
CA GLU A 57 -14.65 12.37 0.20
C GLU A 57 -14.94 11.71 1.56
N GLU A 58 -15.07 10.39 1.61
CA GLU A 58 -15.16 9.63 2.86
C GLU A 58 -13.88 9.74 3.68
N PHE A 59 -12.73 9.59 3.06
CA PHE A 59 -11.43 9.75 3.70
C PHE A 59 -11.27 11.17 4.27
N GLN A 60 -11.64 12.22 3.54
CA GLN A 60 -11.57 13.59 4.04
C GLN A 60 -12.45 13.84 5.27
N ARG A 61 -13.58 13.12 5.41
CA ARG A 61 -14.46 13.23 6.61
C ARG A 61 -13.88 12.54 7.83
N LEU A 62 -13.09 11.47 7.63
CA LEU A 62 -12.59 10.61 8.70
C LEU A 62 -11.11 10.83 9.01
N GLY A 63 -10.37 11.42 8.10
CA GLY A 63 -8.92 11.63 8.18
C GLY A 63 -8.50 13.01 8.74
N PRO A 64 -7.21 13.19 8.98
CA PRO A 64 -6.65 14.49 9.38
C PRO A 64 -6.77 15.53 8.26
N SER A 65 -6.81 16.81 8.62
CA SER A 65 -6.86 17.93 7.67
C SER A 65 -5.61 17.97 6.80
N PHE A 66 -5.79 18.08 5.52
CA PHE A 66 -4.72 18.32 4.55
C PHE A 66 -5.27 19.00 3.30
N ASP A 67 -4.39 19.58 2.49
CA ASP A 67 -4.76 20.25 1.27
C ASP A 67 -4.43 19.39 0.03
N LEU A 68 -5.47 18.92 -0.68
CA LEU A 68 -5.29 18.14 -1.90
C LEU A 68 -5.09 19.06 -3.09
N LYS A 69 -3.91 19.01 -3.69
CA LYS A 69 -3.56 19.79 -4.87
C LYS A 69 -4.10 19.12 -6.14
N ARG A 70 -5.38 19.37 -6.47
CA ARG A 70 -6.08 18.77 -7.63
C ARG A 70 -5.59 19.24 -9.00
N LYS A 71 -5.08 20.48 -9.10
CA LYS A 71 -4.61 21.08 -10.36
C LYS A 71 -3.12 21.35 -10.28
N THR A 72 -2.34 20.38 -10.63
CA THR A 72 -0.89 20.54 -10.69
C THR A 72 -0.41 20.39 -12.12
N ALA A 73 0.84 20.77 -12.35
CA ALA A 73 1.58 20.40 -13.55
C ALA A 73 1.48 18.89 -13.90
N PHE A 74 1.00 18.04 -13.00
CA PHE A 74 0.73 16.63 -13.25
C PHE A 74 -0.46 16.40 -14.21
N ASP A 75 -1.55 17.19 -14.12
CA ASP A 75 -2.77 16.95 -14.92
C ASP A 75 -2.58 17.23 -16.42
N THR A 76 -1.87 18.30 -16.75
CA THR A 76 -1.56 18.65 -18.14
C THR A 76 -0.63 17.64 -18.82
N LYS A 77 0.06 16.83 -18.04
CA LYS A 77 1.10 15.89 -18.47
C LYS A 77 0.64 14.45 -18.47
N THR A 78 -0.46 14.14 -17.80
CA THR A 78 -1.16 12.87 -17.97
C THR A 78 -1.50 12.64 -19.44
N ALA A 79 -1.90 13.69 -20.15
CA ALA A 79 -2.13 13.64 -21.60
C ALA A 79 -0.85 13.33 -22.41
N TYR A 80 0.31 13.86 -21.99
CA TYR A 80 1.61 13.53 -22.63
C TYR A 80 1.93 12.04 -22.46
N TRP A 81 1.84 11.51 -21.23
CA TRP A 81 2.11 10.11 -20.94
C TRP A 81 1.07 9.17 -21.55
N GLN A 82 -0.19 9.56 -21.62
CA GLN A 82 -1.23 8.80 -22.31
C GLN A 82 -0.97 8.76 -23.82
N LYS A 83 -0.48 9.87 -24.41
CA LYS A 83 -0.17 9.96 -25.84
C LYS A 83 1.12 9.20 -26.19
N ALA A 84 2.16 9.31 -25.37
CA ALA A 84 3.38 8.51 -25.48
C ALA A 84 3.06 7.02 -25.34
N GLY A 85 2.13 6.68 -24.43
CA GLY A 85 1.68 5.31 -24.20
C GLY A 85 0.94 4.64 -25.35
N ARG A 86 0.31 5.37 -26.26
CA ARG A 86 -0.36 4.81 -27.44
C ARG A 86 0.59 4.49 -28.59
N LYS A 87 1.72 5.20 -28.68
CA LYS A 87 2.71 5.00 -29.74
C LYS A 87 3.71 3.89 -29.49
N SER A 88 3.89 3.40 -28.28
CA SER A 88 4.99 2.51 -27.95
C SER A 88 4.57 1.06 -27.67
N ARG A 89 4.24 0.32 -28.72
CA ARG A 89 4.66 -1.10 -28.80
C ARG A 89 6.16 -1.23 -29.17
N GLU A 90 6.81 -0.13 -29.54
CA GLU A 90 8.25 -0.04 -29.80
C GLU A 90 9.02 0.16 -28.49
N LYS A 91 10.23 -0.40 -28.42
CA LYS A 91 11.12 -0.40 -27.26
C LYS A 91 11.26 1.02 -26.68
N LEU A 92 10.62 1.28 -25.54
CA LEU A 92 10.84 2.50 -24.75
C LEU A 92 12.33 2.55 -24.37
N ASN A 93 12.99 3.67 -24.67
CA ASN A 93 14.24 4.02 -24.02
C ASN A 93 13.90 4.90 -22.79
N PRO A 94 13.86 4.33 -21.57
CA PRO A 94 13.37 5.04 -20.41
C PRO A 94 14.16 6.31 -20.08
N SER A 95 15.47 6.27 -20.23
CA SER A 95 16.34 7.42 -19.94
C SER A 95 16.06 8.59 -20.89
N ARG A 96 15.92 8.31 -22.20
CA ARG A 96 15.60 9.35 -23.18
C ARG A 96 14.24 10.01 -22.90
N GLU A 97 13.25 9.23 -22.51
CA GLU A 97 11.92 9.74 -22.19
C GLU A 97 11.96 10.62 -20.93
N ILE A 98 12.74 10.24 -19.92
CA ILE A 98 12.93 11.02 -18.71
C ILE A 98 13.59 12.36 -19.03
N PHE A 99 14.71 12.36 -19.75
CA PHE A 99 15.41 13.60 -20.12
C PHE A 99 14.54 14.53 -20.95
N SER A 100 13.87 14.02 -21.98
CA SER A 100 12.94 14.82 -22.79
C SER A 100 11.80 15.42 -21.97
N PHE A 101 11.33 14.72 -20.95
CA PHE A 101 10.32 15.25 -20.03
C PHE A 101 10.89 16.35 -19.14
N VAL A 102 12.06 16.12 -18.52
CA VAL A 102 12.70 17.08 -17.61
C VAL A 102 13.00 18.37 -18.35
N GLU A 103 13.66 18.31 -19.51
CA GLU A 103 13.98 19.47 -20.33
C GLU A 103 12.74 20.32 -20.63
N ARG A 104 11.63 19.67 -20.97
CA ARG A 104 10.41 20.38 -21.37
C ARG A 104 9.60 20.91 -20.20
N PHE A 105 9.61 20.23 -19.07
CA PHE A 105 8.62 20.45 -18.02
C PHE A 105 9.19 20.85 -16.65
N SER A 106 10.50 20.81 -16.47
CA SER A 106 11.10 21.17 -15.18
C SER A 106 10.65 22.53 -14.63
N PRO A 107 10.55 23.63 -15.44
CA PRO A 107 10.16 24.94 -14.90
C PRO A 107 8.80 24.94 -14.19
N TYR A 108 7.88 24.03 -14.56
CA TYR A 108 6.57 23.94 -13.90
C TYR A 108 6.64 23.34 -12.50
N PHE A 109 7.80 22.81 -12.10
CA PHE A 109 8.03 22.24 -10.77
C PHE A 109 8.71 23.22 -9.80
N SER A 110 9.00 24.45 -10.24
CA SER A 110 9.63 25.51 -9.40
C SER A 110 8.87 25.74 -8.09
N LYS A 111 7.55 25.55 -8.07
CA LYS A 111 6.73 25.64 -6.85
C LYS A 111 7.16 24.68 -5.72
N PHE A 112 7.90 23.61 -6.04
CA PHE A 112 8.40 22.70 -5.01
C PHE A 112 9.54 23.28 -4.17
N SER A 113 10.13 24.42 -4.57
CA SER A 113 11.09 25.18 -3.75
C SER A 113 10.48 25.74 -2.45
N GLN A 114 9.15 25.89 -2.38
CA GLN A 114 8.47 26.40 -1.20
C GLN A 114 8.33 25.37 -0.06
N TYR A 115 8.56 24.08 -0.34
CA TYR A 115 8.42 23.04 0.67
C TYR A 115 9.74 22.84 1.44
N GLU A 116 9.63 22.75 2.77
CA GLU A 116 10.78 22.44 3.62
C GLU A 116 11.25 21.01 3.40
N LYS A 117 10.30 20.09 3.25
CA LYS A 117 10.54 18.67 2.99
C LYS A 117 9.49 18.12 2.05
N ILE A 118 9.88 17.11 1.26
CA ILE A 118 9.00 16.40 0.33
C ILE A 118 9.09 14.91 0.64
N PHE A 119 7.97 14.25 0.73
CA PHE A 119 7.90 12.82 1.06
C PHE A 119 7.27 12.04 -0.10
N VAL A 120 8.00 11.07 -0.62
CA VAL A 120 7.45 10.04 -1.52
C VAL A 120 6.53 9.14 -0.69
N ALA A 121 5.29 8.96 -1.15
CA ALA A 121 4.32 8.15 -0.44
C ALA A 121 4.77 6.69 -0.31
N GLY A 122 4.37 6.06 0.81
CA GLY A 122 4.55 4.64 1.04
C GLY A 122 3.77 3.77 0.04
N GLY A 123 3.84 2.46 0.24
CA GLY A 123 3.13 1.50 -0.59
C GLY A 123 3.95 0.95 -1.76
N GLU A 124 3.32 0.45 -2.81
CA GLU A 124 4.03 -0.04 -3.99
C GLU A 124 4.23 1.10 -4.99
N GLN A 125 5.47 1.47 -5.17
CA GLN A 125 5.89 2.54 -6.08
C GLN A 125 6.71 1.98 -7.24
N PHE A 126 6.92 2.78 -8.31
CA PHE A 126 7.74 2.42 -9.45
C PHE A 126 7.33 1.11 -10.13
N VAL A 127 6.01 0.94 -10.33
CA VAL A 127 5.40 -0.27 -10.89
C VAL A 127 5.32 -0.19 -12.41
N GLY A 128 6.07 -1.07 -13.08
CA GLY A 128 6.06 -1.20 -14.53
C GLY A 128 6.75 -0.04 -15.26
N PRO A 129 6.99 -0.17 -16.58
CA PRO A 129 7.87 0.72 -17.31
C PRO A 129 7.37 2.18 -17.37
N ARG A 130 6.11 2.36 -17.74
CA ARG A 130 5.54 3.70 -17.94
C ARG A 130 5.44 4.49 -16.65
N LEU A 131 5.02 3.81 -15.58
CA LEU A 131 4.82 4.42 -14.30
C LEU A 131 6.15 4.84 -13.69
N SER A 132 7.16 3.97 -13.76
CA SER A 132 8.52 4.27 -13.30
C SER A 132 9.14 5.45 -14.03
N VAL A 133 9.01 5.51 -15.36
CA VAL A 133 9.49 6.65 -16.16
C VAL A 133 8.83 7.95 -15.70
N CYS A 134 7.51 7.95 -15.51
CA CYS A 134 6.79 9.13 -15.05
C CYS A 134 7.23 9.59 -13.67
N MET A 135 7.41 8.64 -12.74
CA MET A 135 7.82 8.94 -11.37
C MET A 135 9.26 9.47 -11.32
N PHE A 136 10.21 8.83 -12.00
CA PHE A 136 11.59 9.31 -12.05
C PHE A 136 11.69 10.68 -12.72
N ALA A 137 11.03 10.87 -13.86
CA ALA A 137 10.99 12.18 -14.52
C ALA A 137 10.45 13.28 -13.61
N THR A 138 9.42 12.96 -12.83
CA THR A 138 8.87 13.88 -11.84
C THR A 138 9.84 14.14 -10.70
N LEU A 139 10.52 13.13 -10.17
CA LEU A 139 11.54 13.28 -9.13
C LEU A 139 12.69 14.16 -9.61
N PHE A 140 13.18 13.97 -10.83
CA PHE A 140 14.20 14.84 -11.42
C PHE A 140 13.75 16.29 -11.45
N CYS A 141 12.55 16.57 -12.00
CA CYS A 141 12.02 17.93 -12.06
C CYS A 141 11.89 18.56 -10.66
N ILE A 142 11.45 17.81 -9.65
CA ILE A 142 11.34 18.30 -8.28
C ILE A 142 12.73 18.54 -7.69
N HIS A 143 13.67 17.60 -7.90
CA HIS A 143 15.01 17.65 -7.33
C HIS A 143 15.84 18.85 -7.82
N GLU A 144 15.54 19.41 -8.98
CA GLU A 144 16.14 20.67 -9.44
C GLU A 144 15.84 21.84 -8.51
N PHE A 145 14.66 21.86 -7.88
CA PHE A 145 14.21 22.95 -7.02
C PHE A 145 14.24 22.62 -5.53
N ASN A 146 14.25 21.33 -5.18
CA ASN A 146 14.28 20.89 -3.79
C ASN A 146 14.98 19.55 -3.64
N LYS A 147 16.09 19.56 -2.90
CA LYS A 147 16.92 18.38 -2.61
C LYS A 147 16.44 17.57 -1.39
N ASN A 148 15.46 18.08 -0.64
CA ASN A 148 14.96 17.46 0.59
C ASN A 148 13.81 16.50 0.31
N ILE A 149 14.08 15.46 -0.51
CA ILE A 149 13.11 14.44 -0.88
C ILE A 149 13.39 13.17 -0.07
N TYR A 150 12.44 12.79 0.76
CA TYR A 150 12.49 11.61 1.62
C TYR A 150 11.52 10.55 1.11
N ALA A 151 11.69 9.32 1.53
CA ALA A 151 10.76 8.24 1.20
C ALA A 151 10.14 7.65 2.47
N TYR A 152 8.82 7.51 2.49
CA TYR A 152 8.15 6.58 3.40
C TYR A 152 8.37 5.14 2.93
N PRO A 153 8.20 4.14 3.82
CA PRO A 153 8.42 2.75 3.45
C PRO A 153 7.66 2.36 2.19
N PHE A 154 8.38 2.10 1.12
CA PHE A 154 7.79 1.69 -0.16
C PHE A 154 8.43 0.40 -0.69
N SER A 155 7.72 -0.28 -1.58
CA SER A 155 8.24 -1.43 -2.32
C SER A 155 8.44 -1.09 -3.78
N VAL A 156 9.43 -1.73 -4.39
CA VAL A 156 9.70 -1.68 -5.83
C VAL A 156 9.54 -3.08 -6.41
N ARG A 157 8.90 -3.21 -7.56
CA ARG A 157 8.83 -4.51 -8.23
C ARG A 157 10.18 -4.88 -8.84
N PRO A 158 10.68 -6.10 -8.62
CA PRO A 158 11.97 -6.54 -9.20
C PRO A 158 12.04 -6.41 -10.73
N GLY A 159 10.90 -6.43 -11.43
CA GLY A 159 10.84 -6.22 -12.87
C GLY A 159 11.39 -4.86 -13.35
N ILE A 160 11.61 -3.90 -12.44
CA ILE A 160 12.27 -2.63 -12.78
C ILE A 160 13.72 -2.85 -13.23
N LEU A 161 14.40 -3.88 -12.71
CA LEU A 161 15.76 -4.24 -13.11
C LEU A 161 15.88 -4.68 -14.59
N ASN A 162 14.75 -5.11 -15.18
CA ASN A 162 14.70 -5.46 -16.60
C ASN A 162 14.49 -4.24 -17.51
N LEU A 163 14.17 -3.08 -16.91
CA LEU A 163 13.85 -1.85 -17.63
C LEU A 163 15.00 -0.85 -17.64
N TYR A 164 15.85 -0.90 -16.61
CA TYR A 164 16.94 0.04 -16.41
C TYR A 164 18.23 -0.70 -16.07
N GLN A 165 19.36 -0.16 -16.48
CA GLN A 165 20.67 -0.60 -16.02
C GLN A 165 20.84 -0.22 -14.53
N GLY A 166 21.68 -0.98 -13.81
CA GLY A 166 21.81 -0.82 -12.36
C GLY A 166 22.38 0.54 -11.95
N ASP A 167 23.34 1.08 -12.67
CA ASP A 167 23.91 2.41 -12.48
C ASP A 167 22.87 3.52 -12.66
N VAL A 168 22.01 3.41 -13.67
CA VAL A 168 20.90 4.33 -13.93
C VAL A 168 19.89 4.30 -12.80
N LEU A 169 19.57 3.11 -12.25
CA LEU A 169 18.68 3.00 -11.09
C LEU A 169 19.30 3.60 -9.83
N SER A 170 20.61 3.40 -9.63
CA SER A 170 21.34 3.98 -8.50
C SER A 170 21.32 5.51 -8.56
N GLU A 171 21.49 6.09 -9.74
CA GLU A 171 21.35 7.54 -9.96
C GLU A 171 19.92 8.02 -9.63
N TYR A 172 18.91 7.33 -10.14
CA TYR A 172 17.51 7.72 -9.98
C TYR A 172 17.04 7.64 -8.53
N PHE A 173 17.40 6.58 -7.80
CA PHE A 173 17.13 6.50 -6.37
C PHE A 173 18.06 7.40 -5.54
N GLY A 174 19.21 7.81 -6.09
CA GLY A 174 20.11 8.80 -5.51
C GLY A 174 19.49 10.20 -5.36
N LEU A 175 18.34 10.47 -6.02
CA LEU A 175 17.57 11.71 -5.81
C LEU A 175 16.87 11.76 -4.44
N LEU A 176 16.73 10.62 -3.78
CA LEU A 176 16.13 10.52 -2.45
C LEU A 176 17.19 10.66 -1.36
N ARG A 177 16.84 11.30 -0.24
CA ARG A 177 17.68 11.35 0.96
C ARG A 177 17.89 9.95 1.52
N LYS A 178 19.12 9.68 1.97
CA LYS A 178 19.54 8.38 2.51
C LYS A 178 19.55 8.40 4.04
N PRO A 179 19.38 7.24 4.68
CA PRO A 179 19.05 5.95 4.06
C PRO A 179 17.62 5.93 3.50
N ILE A 180 17.44 5.25 2.36
CA ILE A 180 16.10 5.09 1.78
C ILE A 180 15.33 4.03 2.57
N VAL A 181 14.14 4.38 3.03
CA VAL A 181 13.30 3.44 3.77
C VAL A 181 12.48 2.60 2.80
N VAL A 182 12.66 1.27 2.83
CA VAL A 182 11.93 0.31 2.01
C VAL A 182 11.02 -0.56 2.88
N ARG A 183 9.89 -1.01 2.32
CA ARG A 183 8.85 -1.70 3.09
C ARG A 183 9.13 -3.18 3.33
N ASP A 184 9.99 -3.81 2.53
CA ASP A 184 10.19 -5.26 2.55
C ASP A 184 11.63 -5.66 2.21
N GLY A 185 12.00 -6.88 2.63
CA GLY A 185 13.32 -7.46 2.39
C GLY A 185 13.63 -7.70 0.91
N ILE A 186 12.62 -7.87 0.05
CA ILE A 186 12.80 -8.06 -1.39
C ILE A 186 13.36 -6.78 -2.02
N THR A 187 12.74 -5.64 -1.70
CA THR A 187 13.21 -4.32 -2.16
C THR A 187 14.59 -4.00 -1.58
N LYS A 188 14.80 -4.31 -0.29
CA LYS A 188 16.12 -4.14 0.36
C LYS A 188 17.22 -4.93 -0.36
N GLY A 189 17.00 -6.23 -0.59
CA GLY A 189 17.97 -7.06 -1.29
C GLY A 189 18.23 -6.63 -2.75
N MET A 190 17.25 -6.01 -3.40
CA MET A 190 17.46 -5.37 -4.70
C MET A 190 18.35 -4.13 -4.57
N PHE A 191 18.11 -3.28 -3.59
CA PHE A 191 18.88 -2.06 -3.36
C PHE A 191 20.33 -2.36 -2.95
N ASP A 192 20.56 -3.40 -2.14
CA ASP A 192 21.89 -3.87 -1.77
C ASP A 192 22.72 -4.27 -3.00
N LYS A 193 22.11 -5.00 -3.95
CA LYS A 193 22.77 -5.39 -5.22
C LYS A 193 23.12 -4.18 -6.10
N LEU A 194 22.41 -3.07 -5.95
CA LEU A 194 22.63 -1.81 -6.67
C LEU A 194 23.55 -0.84 -5.90
N GLY A 195 24.05 -1.22 -4.72
CA GLY A 195 24.83 -0.31 -3.87
C GLY A 195 24.03 0.87 -3.31
N ILE A 196 22.71 0.75 -3.24
CA ILE A 196 21.82 1.80 -2.73
C ILE A 196 21.66 1.63 -1.22
N GLU A 197 22.09 2.63 -0.46
CA GLU A 197 21.93 2.64 0.98
C GLU A 197 20.45 2.69 1.37
N SER A 198 19.98 1.64 2.05
CA SER A 198 18.58 1.53 2.44
C SER A 198 18.39 0.74 3.73
N VAL A 199 17.28 0.96 4.39
CA VAL A 199 16.86 0.25 5.60
C VAL A 199 15.45 -0.30 5.41
N VAL A 200 15.15 -1.43 6.02
CA VAL A 200 13.79 -1.97 6.03
C VAL A 200 13.00 -1.26 7.12
N GLY A 201 11.96 -0.53 6.72
CA GLY A 201 10.92 -0.06 7.63
C GLY A 201 9.62 -0.74 7.21
N LEU A 202 8.84 -1.27 8.11
CA LEU A 202 7.60 -1.95 7.76
C LEU A 202 6.56 -0.95 7.19
N ASP A 203 5.46 -1.48 6.62
CA ASP A 203 4.39 -0.66 6.07
C ASP A 203 3.89 0.36 7.11
N CYS A 204 3.81 1.64 6.73
CA CYS A 204 3.44 2.73 7.65
C CYS A 204 2.03 2.59 8.24
N VAL A 205 1.17 1.77 7.64
CA VAL A 205 -0.17 1.44 8.17
C VAL A 205 -0.09 0.88 9.59
N HIS A 206 1.01 0.20 9.97
CA HIS A 206 1.22 -0.26 11.35
C HIS A 206 1.24 0.90 12.38
N GLY A 207 1.57 2.12 11.97
CA GLY A 207 1.46 3.33 12.80
C GLY A 207 0.03 3.67 13.23
N LEU A 208 -0.99 3.08 12.58
CA LEU A 208 -2.40 3.26 12.94
C LEU A 208 -2.87 2.34 14.08
N MET A 209 -2.00 1.53 14.69
CA MET A 209 -2.38 0.52 15.68
C MET A 209 -3.20 1.07 16.86
N ASN A 210 -2.78 2.20 17.43
CA ASN A 210 -3.51 2.79 18.55
C ASN A 210 -4.90 3.26 18.13
N LEU A 211 -5.04 3.81 16.93
CA LEU A 211 -6.33 4.19 16.37
C LEU A 211 -7.17 2.94 16.04
N ALA A 212 -6.56 1.90 15.47
CA ALA A 212 -7.25 0.65 15.21
C ALA A 212 -7.81 0.02 16.50
N ARG A 213 -7.07 0.06 17.61
CA ARG A 213 -7.55 -0.42 18.92
C ARG A 213 -8.75 0.35 19.42
N SER A 214 -8.83 1.65 19.18
CA SER A 214 -9.97 2.49 19.60
C SER A 214 -11.25 2.29 18.74
N ILE A 215 -11.15 1.62 17.59
CA ILE A 215 -12.31 1.30 16.77
C ILE A 215 -13.16 0.25 17.50
N ALA A 216 -14.39 0.63 17.87
CA ALA A 216 -15.35 -0.31 18.44
C ALA A 216 -15.82 -1.30 17.35
N PRO A 217 -15.92 -2.60 17.66
CA PRO A 217 -16.57 -3.53 16.75
C PRO A 217 -18.06 -3.21 16.65
N GLN A 218 -18.62 -3.28 15.45
CA GLN A 218 -20.05 -2.97 15.24
C GLN A 218 -20.99 -3.99 15.92
N GLN A 219 -20.52 -5.21 16.13
CA GLN A 219 -21.23 -6.31 16.75
C GLN A 219 -20.30 -7.12 17.65
N GLY A 220 -20.87 -7.98 18.51
CA GLY A 220 -20.06 -8.93 19.28
C GLY A 220 -19.32 -9.93 18.38
N ARG A 221 -18.17 -10.42 18.84
CA ARG A 221 -17.36 -11.40 18.10
C ARG A 221 -18.16 -12.68 17.82
N ARG A 222 -18.25 -13.08 16.56
CA ARG A 222 -18.89 -14.31 16.11
C ARG A 222 -17.84 -15.40 15.95
N GLN A 223 -17.84 -16.39 16.82
CA GLN A 223 -16.80 -17.44 16.84
C GLN A 223 -16.74 -18.30 15.57
N ASN A 224 -17.81 -18.34 14.78
CA ASN A 224 -17.91 -19.16 13.58
C ASN A 224 -17.82 -18.37 12.27
N ARG A 225 -17.67 -17.02 12.33
CA ARG A 225 -17.62 -16.15 11.17
C ARG A 225 -16.21 -16.07 10.62
N VAL A 226 -16.09 -16.33 9.30
CA VAL A 226 -14.84 -16.18 8.54
C VAL A 226 -15.03 -15.11 7.47
N ILE A 227 -14.11 -14.15 7.41
CA ILE A 227 -14.06 -13.21 6.29
C ILE A 227 -13.03 -13.69 5.28
N TYR A 228 -13.49 -13.90 4.04
CA TYR A 228 -12.66 -14.29 2.92
C TYR A 228 -12.43 -13.07 2.01
N SER A 229 -11.20 -12.56 2.00
CA SER A 229 -10.82 -11.34 1.27
C SER A 229 -9.75 -11.65 0.24
N VAL A 230 -10.16 -11.86 -1.00
CA VAL A 230 -9.26 -12.34 -2.07
C VAL A 230 -9.16 -11.39 -3.24
N SER A 231 -8.08 -11.53 -3.99
CA SER A 231 -7.82 -10.78 -5.21
C SER A 231 -8.52 -11.41 -6.41
N GLY A 232 -9.16 -10.60 -7.23
CA GLY A 232 -9.73 -11.00 -8.51
C GLY A 232 -8.73 -11.46 -9.57
N GLN A 233 -7.44 -11.39 -9.29
CA GLN A 233 -6.37 -11.85 -10.19
C GLN A 233 -6.11 -13.37 -10.09
N ASN A 234 -6.74 -14.05 -9.14
CA ASN A 234 -6.60 -15.50 -8.98
C ASN A 234 -7.50 -16.28 -9.92
N ASN A 235 -7.16 -17.55 -10.10
CA ASN A 235 -8.02 -18.49 -10.79
C ASN A 235 -9.36 -18.62 -10.03
N PHE A 236 -10.46 -18.37 -10.72
CA PHE A 236 -11.80 -18.41 -10.14
C PHE A 236 -12.15 -19.79 -9.55
N ALA A 237 -11.72 -20.89 -10.19
CA ALA A 237 -11.95 -22.23 -9.69
C ALA A 237 -11.25 -22.49 -8.36
N GLU A 238 -10.00 -22.06 -8.22
CA GLU A 238 -9.23 -22.18 -6.97
C GLU A 238 -9.86 -21.37 -5.84
N LEU A 239 -10.33 -20.15 -6.14
CA LEU A 239 -11.05 -19.33 -5.17
C LEU A 239 -12.34 -20.01 -4.70
N CYS A 240 -13.12 -20.56 -5.63
CA CYS A 240 -14.34 -21.29 -5.30
C CYS A 240 -14.05 -22.54 -4.47
N ALA A 241 -13.02 -23.32 -4.81
CA ALA A 241 -12.62 -24.48 -4.03
C ALA A 241 -12.27 -24.12 -2.58
N GLY A 242 -11.51 -23.06 -2.38
CA GLY A 242 -11.19 -22.56 -1.03
C GLY A 242 -12.42 -22.14 -0.24
N VAL A 243 -13.34 -21.38 -0.85
CA VAL A 243 -14.60 -20.97 -0.19
C VAL A 243 -15.44 -22.19 0.18
N GLU A 244 -15.59 -23.16 -0.73
CA GLU A 244 -16.35 -24.39 -0.50
C GLU A 244 -15.80 -25.18 0.70
N GLN A 245 -14.48 -25.31 0.82
CA GLN A 245 -13.86 -25.98 1.95
C GLN A 245 -14.15 -25.28 3.29
N VAL A 246 -14.14 -23.94 3.31
CA VAL A 246 -14.48 -23.19 4.53
C VAL A 246 -15.95 -23.38 4.89
N ILE A 247 -16.87 -23.36 3.93
CA ILE A 247 -18.31 -23.63 4.14
C ILE A 247 -18.51 -25.07 4.65
N ASN A 248 -17.87 -26.06 4.02
CA ASN A 248 -17.98 -27.48 4.40
C ASN A 248 -17.40 -27.76 5.79
N SER A 249 -16.52 -26.89 6.31
CA SER A 249 -16.06 -26.98 7.70
C SER A 249 -17.11 -26.48 8.72
N GLY A 250 -18.31 -26.10 8.28
CA GLY A 250 -19.40 -25.60 9.11
C GLY A 250 -19.27 -24.13 9.50
N ARG A 251 -18.41 -23.34 8.81
CA ARG A 251 -18.19 -21.93 9.11
C ARG A 251 -19.09 -21.01 8.30
N GLU A 252 -19.48 -19.91 8.91
CA GLU A 252 -20.19 -18.82 8.25
C GLU A 252 -19.20 -17.96 7.45
N VAL A 253 -19.28 -17.99 6.12
CA VAL A 253 -18.37 -17.25 5.24
C VAL A 253 -19.02 -15.97 4.76
N GLU A 254 -18.29 -14.89 4.88
CA GLU A 254 -18.62 -13.62 4.23
C GLU A 254 -17.44 -13.14 3.37
N LEU A 255 -17.73 -12.49 2.25
CA LEU A 255 -16.72 -11.95 1.36
C LEU A 255 -16.50 -10.46 1.63
N LEU A 256 -15.26 -10.04 1.58
CA LEU A 256 -14.89 -8.62 1.70
C LEU A 256 -13.84 -8.26 0.66
N THR A 257 -13.99 -7.09 0.02
CA THR A 257 -12.94 -6.57 -0.88
C THR A 257 -12.21 -5.39 -0.27
N THR A 258 -10.88 -5.43 -0.34
CA THR A 258 -10.03 -4.27 -0.02
C THR A 258 -9.67 -3.44 -1.27
N CYS A 259 -9.99 -3.95 -2.49
CA CYS A 259 -9.71 -3.27 -3.76
C CYS A 259 -10.87 -3.48 -4.75
N TYR A 260 -11.96 -2.77 -4.54
CA TYR A 260 -13.20 -2.98 -5.30
C TYR A 260 -13.06 -2.91 -6.83
N PRO A 261 -12.34 -1.95 -7.43
CA PRO A 261 -12.25 -1.89 -8.89
C PRO A 261 -11.66 -3.15 -9.52
N GLU A 262 -10.76 -3.84 -8.80
CA GLU A 262 -10.08 -5.04 -9.29
C GLU A 262 -10.82 -6.33 -8.91
N ASP A 263 -11.39 -6.39 -7.71
CA ASP A 263 -11.91 -7.63 -7.12
C ASP A 263 -13.42 -7.76 -7.21
N GLY A 264 -14.15 -6.67 -7.37
CA GLY A 264 -15.60 -6.64 -7.21
C GLY A 264 -16.37 -7.57 -8.16
N SER A 265 -15.86 -7.79 -9.37
CA SER A 265 -16.51 -8.71 -10.33
C SER A 265 -16.38 -10.18 -9.89
N VAL A 266 -15.23 -10.57 -9.36
CA VAL A 266 -14.96 -11.94 -8.89
C VAL A 266 -15.73 -12.21 -7.61
N ILE A 267 -15.70 -11.27 -6.66
CA ILE A 267 -16.41 -11.40 -5.39
C ILE A 267 -17.92 -11.58 -5.61
N ARG A 268 -18.53 -10.80 -6.51
CA ARG A 268 -19.95 -10.98 -6.85
C ARG A 268 -20.25 -12.36 -7.41
N LYS A 269 -19.43 -12.88 -8.33
CA LYS A 269 -19.62 -14.23 -8.88
C LYS A 269 -19.49 -15.32 -7.82
N ILE A 270 -18.56 -15.18 -6.85
CA ILE A 270 -18.44 -16.12 -5.74
C ILE A 270 -19.68 -16.02 -4.83
N SER A 271 -20.11 -14.81 -4.47
CA SER A 271 -21.31 -14.55 -3.68
C SER A 271 -22.55 -15.19 -4.30
N GLU A 272 -22.78 -14.99 -5.60
CA GLU A 272 -23.89 -15.58 -6.35
C GLU A 272 -23.82 -17.12 -6.37
N ARG A 273 -22.63 -17.71 -6.59
CA ARG A 273 -22.43 -19.15 -6.66
C ARG A 273 -22.75 -19.87 -5.35
N PHE A 274 -22.35 -19.28 -4.21
CA PHE A 274 -22.49 -19.91 -2.90
C PHE A 274 -23.61 -19.32 -2.05
N ALA A 275 -24.36 -18.35 -2.57
CA ALA A 275 -25.40 -17.60 -1.84
C ALA A 275 -24.88 -17.00 -0.51
N ILE A 276 -23.65 -16.47 -0.49
CA ILE A 276 -23.02 -15.86 0.66
C ILE A 276 -22.95 -14.33 0.53
N ASN A 277 -23.01 -13.64 1.66
CA ASN A 277 -22.96 -12.19 1.70
C ASN A 277 -21.58 -11.66 1.28
N TRP A 278 -21.57 -10.47 0.71
CA TRP A 278 -20.34 -9.73 0.47
C TRP A 278 -20.46 -8.28 0.94
N HIS A 279 -19.35 -7.74 1.39
CA HIS A 279 -19.28 -6.38 1.85
C HIS A 279 -18.88 -5.43 0.72
N ALA A 280 -19.62 -4.33 0.59
CA ALA A 280 -19.29 -3.22 -0.29
C ALA A 280 -17.91 -2.63 0.07
N PRO A 281 -17.29 -1.86 -0.83
CA PRO A 281 -16.08 -1.13 -0.52
C PRO A 281 -16.24 -0.31 0.77
N MET A 282 -15.28 -0.47 1.68
CA MET A 282 -15.28 0.14 3.01
C MET A 282 -14.05 1.04 3.20
N SER A 283 -14.11 1.93 4.18
CA SER A 283 -12.91 2.56 4.74
C SER A 283 -12.03 1.51 5.44
N TRP A 284 -10.78 1.84 5.72
CA TRP A 284 -9.92 0.94 6.47
C TRP A 284 -10.42 0.76 7.92
N GLN A 285 -11.06 1.78 8.50
CA GLN A 285 -11.66 1.71 9.84
C GLN A 285 -12.81 0.71 9.86
N GLU A 286 -13.72 0.77 8.89
CA GLU A 286 -14.81 -0.20 8.76
C GLU A 286 -14.28 -1.60 8.49
N THR A 287 -13.24 -1.74 7.66
CA THR A 287 -12.59 -3.03 7.39
C THR A 287 -12.02 -3.63 8.68
N VAL A 288 -11.33 -2.81 9.50
CA VAL A 288 -10.81 -3.26 10.81
C VAL A 288 -11.95 -3.62 11.74
N SER A 289 -13.05 -2.84 11.78
CA SER A 289 -14.23 -3.16 12.59
C SER A 289 -14.83 -4.51 12.22
N GLU A 290 -14.97 -4.80 10.92
CA GLU A 290 -15.47 -6.11 10.44
C GLU A 290 -14.51 -7.26 10.78
N PHE A 291 -13.21 -7.04 10.66
CA PHE A 291 -12.22 -8.05 11.04
C PHE A 291 -12.22 -8.35 12.54
N LYS A 292 -12.50 -7.36 13.39
CA LYS A 292 -12.59 -7.57 14.85
C LYS A 292 -13.74 -8.51 15.28
N VAL A 293 -14.81 -8.58 14.49
CA VAL A 293 -15.99 -9.39 14.82
C VAL A 293 -15.97 -10.80 14.23
N CYS A 294 -15.00 -11.14 13.40
CA CYS A 294 -14.84 -12.51 12.87
C CYS A 294 -13.81 -13.32 13.67
N SER A 295 -13.86 -14.64 13.53
CA SER A 295 -12.88 -15.54 14.15
C SER A 295 -11.60 -15.67 13.33
N LEU A 296 -11.72 -15.56 12.00
CA LEU A 296 -10.62 -15.78 11.06
C LEU A 296 -10.77 -14.89 9.83
N VAL A 297 -9.67 -14.32 9.38
CA VAL A 297 -9.55 -13.66 8.07
C VAL A 297 -8.67 -14.50 7.17
N ILE A 298 -9.19 -14.89 6.01
CA ILE A 298 -8.44 -15.58 4.96
C ILE A 298 -8.19 -14.59 3.82
N THR A 299 -6.94 -14.33 3.47
CA THR A 299 -6.66 -13.31 2.46
C THR A 299 -5.31 -13.49 1.75
N ASN A 300 -5.28 -13.12 0.47
CA ASN A 300 -4.07 -12.98 -0.34
C ASN A 300 -3.74 -11.51 -0.66
N ARG A 301 -4.47 -10.57 -0.07
CA ARG A 301 -4.19 -9.14 -0.19
C ARG A 301 -3.29 -8.68 0.96
N LEU A 302 -2.13 -8.09 0.64
CA LEU A 302 -1.20 -7.59 1.66
C LEU A 302 -1.89 -6.66 2.67
N HIS A 303 -2.70 -5.72 2.20
CA HIS A 303 -3.43 -4.83 3.12
C HIS A 303 -4.56 -5.55 3.88
N GLY A 304 -5.10 -6.65 3.34
CA GLY A 304 -5.96 -7.56 4.10
C GLY A 304 -5.22 -8.18 5.29
N LEU A 305 -3.98 -8.63 5.09
CA LEU A 305 -3.11 -9.16 6.15
C LEU A 305 -2.75 -8.07 7.17
N ILE A 306 -2.34 -6.89 6.71
CA ILE A 306 -1.97 -5.78 7.61
C ILE A 306 -3.17 -5.31 8.42
N LEU A 307 -4.33 -5.08 7.80
CA LEU A 307 -5.53 -4.62 8.50
C LEU A 307 -6.08 -5.69 9.45
N GLY A 308 -6.01 -6.97 9.08
CA GLY A 308 -6.35 -8.08 9.98
C GLY A 308 -5.40 -8.17 11.17
N SER A 309 -4.12 -7.89 10.96
CA SER A 309 -3.15 -7.74 12.06
C SER A 309 -3.50 -6.57 12.98
N LEU A 310 -3.91 -5.41 12.45
CA LEU A 310 -4.38 -4.28 13.25
C LEU A 310 -5.68 -4.58 14.02
N ALA A 311 -6.54 -5.43 13.46
CA ALA A 311 -7.76 -5.88 14.11
C ALA A 311 -7.50 -6.90 15.25
N GLU A 312 -6.28 -7.40 15.40
CA GLU A 312 -5.89 -8.45 16.35
C GLU A 312 -6.74 -9.74 16.17
N THR A 313 -7.05 -10.06 14.90
CA THR A 313 -7.84 -11.23 14.49
C THR A 313 -6.95 -12.29 13.88
N ALA A 314 -7.26 -13.57 14.08
CA ALA A 314 -6.51 -14.66 13.46
C ALA A 314 -6.46 -14.53 11.93
N LEU A 315 -5.32 -14.84 11.34
CA LEU A 315 -5.08 -14.77 9.89
C LEU A 315 -4.68 -16.12 9.33
N LEU A 316 -5.26 -16.47 8.19
CA LEU A 316 -4.75 -17.52 7.31
C LEU A 316 -4.32 -16.86 5.97
N PRO A 317 -3.03 -16.53 5.82
CA PRO A 317 -2.53 -15.98 4.57
C PRO A 317 -2.61 -16.96 3.42
N VAL A 318 -3.06 -16.49 2.25
CA VAL A 318 -2.90 -17.17 0.98
C VAL A 318 -1.68 -16.55 0.29
N ALA A 319 -0.54 -17.23 0.37
CA ALA A 319 0.78 -16.75 -0.07
C ALA A 319 1.04 -17.13 -1.54
N ASP A 320 0.10 -16.81 -2.42
CA ASP A 320 0.12 -17.08 -3.86
C ASP A 320 0.98 -16.09 -4.66
N ARG A 321 1.51 -15.05 -4.00
CA ARG A 321 2.28 -13.96 -4.59
C ARG A 321 3.36 -13.47 -3.63
N LYS A 322 4.37 -12.80 -4.20
CA LYS A 322 5.56 -12.32 -3.47
C LYS A 322 5.26 -11.47 -2.24
N LYS A 323 4.22 -10.62 -2.26
CA LYS A 323 3.92 -9.75 -1.11
C LYS A 323 3.32 -10.51 0.08
N PRO A 324 2.27 -11.34 -0.10
CA PRO A 324 1.82 -12.23 0.98
C PRO A 324 2.91 -13.21 1.43
N GLU A 325 3.77 -13.71 0.52
CA GLU A 325 4.94 -14.54 0.90
C GLU A 325 5.91 -13.80 1.82
N ALA A 326 6.26 -12.55 1.47
CA ALA A 326 7.13 -11.74 2.30
C ALA A 326 6.50 -11.50 3.69
N PHE A 327 5.20 -11.15 3.74
CA PHE A 327 4.49 -11.00 5.01
C PHE A 327 4.54 -12.28 5.86
N VAL A 328 4.29 -13.45 5.26
CA VAL A 328 4.34 -14.74 5.94
C VAL A 328 5.72 -15.00 6.53
N ALA A 329 6.79 -14.72 5.76
CA ALA A 329 8.17 -14.89 6.21
C ALA A 329 8.54 -13.90 7.32
N ASP A 330 8.22 -12.61 7.13
CA ASP A 330 8.58 -11.53 8.07
C ASP A 330 7.82 -11.63 9.40
N ALA A 331 6.57 -12.10 9.36
CA ALA A 331 5.71 -12.31 10.54
C ALA A 331 5.86 -13.72 11.15
N GLU A 332 6.67 -14.59 10.54
CA GLU A 332 6.88 -15.99 10.96
C GLU A 332 5.54 -16.73 11.17
N MET A 333 4.61 -16.57 10.20
CA MET A 333 3.26 -17.14 10.31
C MET A 333 3.29 -18.66 10.37
N PRO A 334 2.67 -19.30 11.39
CA PRO A 334 2.71 -20.76 11.57
C PRO A 334 1.90 -21.49 10.50
N HIS A 335 0.85 -20.87 9.98
CA HIS A 335 -0.04 -21.44 8.96
C HIS A 335 -0.25 -20.49 7.81
N TYR A 336 -0.15 -21.03 6.60
CA TYR A 336 -0.47 -20.35 5.34
C TYR A 336 -0.68 -21.40 4.24
N VAL A 337 -1.28 -20.98 3.13
CA VAL A 337 -1.39 -21.80 1.91
C VAL A 337 -0.79 -21.09 0.70
N LYS A 338 -0.32 -21.86 -0.28
CA LYS A 338 0.20 -21.30 -1.54
C LYS A 338 -0.90 -21.04 -2.58
N SER A 339 -2.05 -21.68 -2.43
CA SER A 339 -3.23 -21.47 -3.26
C SER A 339 -4.48 -21.70 -2.41
N PRO A 340 -5.60 -21.01 -2.70
CA PRO A 340 -6.88 -21.19 -2.00
C PRO A 340 -7.38 -22.63 -1.97
N GLU A 341 -7.15 -23.40 -3.01
CA GLU A 341 -7.58 -24.81 -3.13
C GLU A 341 -6.93 -25.75 -2.11
N PHE A 342 -5.82 -25.34 -1.48
CA PHE A 342 -5.15 -26.12 -0.42
C PHE A 342 -5.74 -25.89 0.98
N ILE A 343 -6.77 -25.04 1.10
CA ILE A 343 -7.52 -24.91 2.35
C ILE A 343 -8.32 -26.19 2.53
N ASN A 344 -8.26 -26.80 3.71
CA ASN A 344 -9.01 -27.99 4.07
C ASN A 344 -9.36 -28.00 5.56
N SER A 345 -10.22 -28.91 5.98
CA SER A 345 -10.71 -28.98 7.35
C SER A 345 -9.60 -29.22 8.38
N GLU A 346 -8.59 -30.01 8.05
CA GLU A 346 -7.45 -30.28 8.93
C GLU A 346 -6.64 -29.01 9.20
N LEU A 347 -6.34 -28.23 8.13
CA LEU A 347 -5.65 -26.96 8.27
C LEU A 347 -6.47 -25.97 9.11
N LEU A 348 -7.78 -25.89 8.87
CA LEU A 348 -8.65 -24.98 9.61
C LEU A 348 -8.71 -25.34 11.11
N GLN A 349 -8.69 -26.64 11.46
CA GLN A 349 -8.58 -27.10 12.85
C GLN A 349 -7.22 -26.72 13.47
N LYS A 350 -6.11 -26.86 12.73
CA LYS A 350 -4.78 -26.39 13.19
C LYS A 350 -4.76 -24.88 13.44
N VAL A 351 -5.36 -24.10 12.53
CA VAL A 351 -5.47 -22.64 12.69
C VAL A 351 -6.26 -22.30 13.96
N ASP A 352 -7.36 -23.02 14.25
CA ASP A 352 -8.13 -22.81 15.48
C ASP A 352 -7.32 -23.15 16.74
N ALA A 353 -6.57 -24.24 16.72
CA ALA A 353 -5.72 -24.64 17.85
C ALA A 353 -4.62 -23.59 18.11
N ASP A 354 -4.13 -22.94 17.07
CA ASP A 354 -2.99 -22.03 17.14
C ASP A 354 -3.38 -20.53 17.08
N ILE A 355 -4.66 -20.19 17.27
CA ILE A 355 -5.15 -18.79 17.21
C ILE A 355 -4.30 -17.86 18.08
N ILE A 356 -3.97 -18.26 19.31
CA ILE A 356 -3.16 -17.44 20.24
C ILE A 356 -1.76 -17.22 19.67
N LEU A 357 -1.14 -18.27 19.13
CA LEU A 357 0.19 -18.20 18.52
C LEU A 357 0.17 -17.26 17.30
N ILE A 358 -0.84 -17.36 16.43
CA ILE A 358 -1.02 -16.50 15.27
C ILE A 358 -1.10 -15.02 15.69
N ILE A 359 -1.94 -14.72 16.69
CA ILE A 359 -2.11 -13.36 17.20
C ILE A 359 -0.79 -12.85 17.80
N GLN A 360 -0.06 -13.70 18.53
CA GLN A 360 1.24 -13.36 19.12
C GLN A 360 2.27 -13.04 18.03
N ARG A 361 2.41 -13.87 16.99
CA ARG A 361 3.32 -13.61 15.86
C ARG A 361 3.03 -12.27 15.16
N MET A 362 1.75 -11.96 15.00
CA MET A 362 1.36 -10.67 14.44
C MET A 362 1.67 -9.50 15.39
N ALA A 363 1.55 -9.69 16.71
CA ALA A 363 1.95 -8.68 17.69
C ALA A 363 3.47 -8.44 17.66
N ASP A 364 4.26 -9.50 17.60
CA ASP A 364 5.73 -9.41 17.47
C ASP A 364 6.15 -8.71 16.18
N TYR A 365 5.49 -9.04 15.07
CA TYR A 365 5.72 -8.36 13.78
C TYR A 365 5.41 -6.86 13.87
N ARG A 366 4.27 -6.47 14.48
CA ARG A 366 3.92 -5.05 14.67
C ARG A 366 4.90 -4.31 15.59
N ASN A 367 5.39 -4.97 16.64
CA ASN A 367 6.37 -4.39 17.55
C ASN A 367 7.71 -4.13 16.86
N LYS A 368 8.15 -5.05 15.98
CA LYS A 368 9.29 -4.80 15.08
C LYS A 368 9.03 -3.57 14.20
N ALA A 369 7.80 -3.41 13.68
CA ALA A 369 7.39 -2.26 12.89
C ALA A 369 7.55 -0.94 13.66
N ALA A 370 7.06 -0.88 14.88
CA ALA A 370 7.11 0.31 15.72
C ALA A 370 8.56 0.77 15.98
N LEU A 371 9.46 -0.17 16.21
CA LEU A 371 10.88 0.12 16.41
C LEU A 371 11.56 0.67 15.14
N LEU A 372 11.18 0.18 13.97
CA LEU A 372 11.75 0.59 12.69
C LEU A 372 11.22 1.94 12.21
N HIS A 373 10.00 2.34 12.62
CA HIS A 373 9.45 3.66 12.31
C HIS A 373 10.08 4.80 13.09
N THR A 374 10.73 4.53 14.23
CA THR A 374 11.39 5.57 15.05
C THR A 374 12.82 5.88 14.61
N GLY A 375 13.48 4.97 13.87
CA GLY A 375 14.90 5.05 13.57
C GLY A 375 15.30 6.02 12.44
N PRO A 376 14.77 5.92 11.22
CA PRO A 376 15.26 6.70 10.08
C PRO A 376 14.80 8.15 10.05
N PHE A 377 13.79 8.50 10.82
CA PHE A 377 13.20 9.85 10.89
C PHE A 377 13.63 10.67 12.11
N THR A 378 14.54 10.17 12.94
CA THR A 378 15.34 11.02 13.84
C THR A 378 16.32 11.81 13.00
N LEU A 379 15.78 12.57 12.05
CA LEU A 379 16.52 13.56 11.31
C LEU A 379 16.56 14.82 12.18
N GLU A 380 17.76 15.19 12.52
CA GLU A 380 18.13 16.47 13.12
C GLU A 380 17.35 17.67 12.57
#